data_3547a7edb433db4a0d7ca855bdf68fec
#
_entry.id   3547a7edb433db4a0d7ca855bdf68fec
#
_cell.length_a   1.000
_cell.length_b   1.000
_cell.length_c   1.000
_cell.angle_alpha   90.00
_cell.angle_beta   90.00
_cell.angle_gamma   90.00
#
_symmetry.space_group_name_H-M   'P 1'
#
loop_
_entity.id
_entity.type
_entity.pdbx_description
1 polymer ?
#
loop_
_entity_poly.entity_id
_entity_poly.type
_entity_poly.pdbx_seq_one_letter_code
_entity_poly.pdbx_strand_id
1 'polypeptide(L)'
;MRYRDNLKRSLKQAALAAGLLMTMSCAVRATPQDDLRSAVEYNRPALVQKLVAQGVDPNLDTRDGTPLLVDALKDKNIDVAEALIRAKGLDFERANAAGENALMMAAYQGLLPLVRLMVETYDVEVNKTGWSALHYAATNGHDAIVQYLLDHGAYIDAESPNGTTPLMMATMGGQITTVKLLLDEGADMNLRNQQKMDVIDFAKRYHQDEIAAGLESRRRKLAEPGAQPVPARQPAAPAGMRPAAPVVPDVPAPMPAPRAPGSAIDRDAT
;
A
#
# COMPACT_ATOMS: atom_id res chain seq x y z
N MET A 1 -48.17 65.43 9.63
CA MET A 1 -47.24 64.91 10.64
C MET A 1 -47.21 63.37 10.75
N ARG A 2 -48.30 62.64 10.61
CA ARG A 2 -48.43 61.18 10.75
C ARG A 2 -47.74 60.35 9.62
N TYR A 3 -47.60 60.90 8.41
CA TYR A 3 -46.99 60.15 7.28
C TYR A 3 -45.48 59.97 7.41
N ARG A 4 -44.76 60.93 8.01
CA ARG A 4 -43.30 60.86 8.20
C ARG A 4 -42.92 59.88 9.31
N ASP A 5 -43.78 59.65 10.27
CA ASP A 5 -43.53 58.72 11.38
C ASP A 5 -43.74 57.25 10.96
N ASN A 6 -44.71 57.03 10.07
CA ASN A 6 -44.90 55.66 9.48
C ASN A 6 -43.77 55.27 8.56
N LEU A 7 -43.21 56.22 7.76
CA LEU A 7 -42.08 55.96 6.89
C LEU A 7 -40.81 55.62 7.68
N LYS A 8 -40.59 56.32 8.81
CA LYS A 8 -39.46 56.01 9.72
C LYS A 8 -39.59 54.69 10.43
N ARG A 9 -40.80 54.24 10.78
CA ARG A 9 -41.06 52.92 11.37
C ARG A 9 -40.84 51.81 10.35
N SER A 10 -41.31 51.99 9.11
CA SER A 10 -41.11 51.03 8.03
C SER A 10 -39.64 50.88 7.64
N LEU A 11 -38.85 51.98 7.61
CA LEU A 11 -37.40 51.93 7.34
C LEU A 11 -36.63 51.25 8.49
N LYS A 12 -37.04 51.46 9.76
CA LYS A 12 -36.42 50.78 10.90
C LYS A 12 -36.73 49.27 10.89
N GLN A 13 -37.94 48.88 10.54
CA GLN A 13 -38.31 47.45 10.42
C GLN A 13 -37.60 46.77 9.25
N ALA A 14 -37.44 47.48 8.09
CA ALA A 14 -36.67 46.97 6.97
C ALA A 14 -35.18 46.84 7.27
N ALA A 15 -34.61 47.79 8.05
CA ALA A 15 -33.22 47.71 8.48
C ALA A 15 -32.97 46.60 9.53
N LEU A 16 -33.95 46.34 10.41
CA LEU A 16 -33.89 45.20 11.34
C LEU A 16 -34.02 43.84 10.63
N ALA A 17 -34.88 43.75 9.60
CA ALA A 17 -35.04 42.54 8.78
C ALA A 17 -33.79 42.30 7.90
N ALA A 18 -33.18 43.36 7.35
CA ALA A 18 -31.94 43.23 6.59
C ALA A 18 -30.74 42.89 7.46
N GLY A 19 -30.71 43.39 8.72
CA GLY A 19 -29.68 43.01 9.71
C GLY A 19 -29.78 41.57 10.17
N LEU A 20 -30.99 40.99 10.21
CA LEU A 20 -31.20 39.61 10.60
C LEU A 20 -30.89 38.58 9.46
N LEU A 21 -30.93 39.05 8.22
CA LEU A 21 -30.61 38.25 7.02
C LEU A 21 -29.09 38.16 6.74
N MET A 22 -28.27 39.02 7.36
CA MET A 22 -26.82 39.03 7.13
C MET A 22 -26.02 38.18 8.15
N THR A 23 -26.67 37.48 9.06
CA THR A 23 -25.98 36.62 10.06
C THR A 23 -26.14 35.12 9.81
N MET A 24 -26.78 34.69 8.73
CA MET A 24 -26.76 33.30 8.27
C MET A 24 -25.81 33.11 7.08
N SER A 25 -24.61 33.70 7.15
CA SER A 25 -23.47 33.10 6.47
C SER A 25 -23.15 31.83 7.29
N CYS A 26 -23.82 30.72 6.98
CA CYS A 26 -23.35 29.40 7.35
C CYS A 26 -21.97 29.25 6.72
N ALA A 27 -20.93 29.76 7.39
CA ALA A 27 -19.62 29.21 7.22
C ALA A 27 -19.80 27.72 7.58
N VAL A 28 -19.82 26.85 6.57
CA VAL A 28 -19.69 25.41 6.77
C VAL A 28 -18.40 25.26 7.56
N ARG A 29 -18.54 25.20 8.89
CA ARG A 29 -17.39 24.94 9.74
C ARG A 29 -16.93 23.56 9.35
N ALA A 30 -15.69 23.43 8.86
CA ALA A 30 -15.07 22.15 8.62
C ALA A 30 -15.28 21.27 9.87
N THR A 31 -15.75 20.06 9.66
CA THR A 31 -15.92 19.13 10.78
C THR A 31 -14.55 18.66 11.26
N PRO A 32 -14.39 18.21 12.52
CA PRO A 32 -13.12 17.61 12.95
C PRO A 32 -12.64 16.46 12.05
N GLN A 33 -13.58 15.76 11.39
CA GLN A 33 -13.27 14.73 10.40
C GLN A 33 -12.68 15.34 9.13
N ASP A 34 -13.21 16.46 8.64
CA ASP A 34 -12.66 17.18 7.48
C ASP A 34 -11.30 17.80 7.80
N ASP A 35 -11.11 18.26 9.04
CA ASP A 35 -9.83 18.75 9.51
C ASP A 35 -8.78 17.62 9.52
N LEU A 36 -9.16 16.39 9.94
CA LEU A 36 -8.26 15.23 9.92
C LEU A 36 -7.90 14.83 8.49
N ARG A 37 -8.86 14.76 7.57
CA ARG A 37 -8.59 14.51 6.15
C ARG A 37 -7.60 15.53 5.58
N SER A 38 -7.87 16.82 5.82
CA SER A 38 -6.98 17.90 5.38
C SER A 38 -5.60 17.83 6.03
N ALA A 39 -5.52 17.42 7.30
CA ALA A 39 -4.24 17.26 7.99
C ALA A 39 -3.38 16.16 7.38
N VAL A 40 -4.00 15.07 6.91
CA VAL A 40 -3.31 13.99 6.17
C VAL A 40 -2.92 14.48 4.79
N GLU A 41 -3.85 15.03 4.01
CA GLU A 41 -3.63 15.53 2.65
C GLU A 41 -2.48 16.56 2.57
N TYR A 42 -2.40 17.48 3.55
CA TYR A 42 -1.37 18.52 3.60
C TYR A 42 -0.16 18.18 4.47
N ASN A 43 0.04 16.90 4.81
CA ASN A 43 1.17 16.40 5.60
C ASN A 43 1.41 17.19 6.91
N ARG A 44 0.39 17.25 7.78
CA ARG A 44 0.42 17.99 9.05
C ARG A 44 0.38 17.04 10.26
N PRO A 45 1.47 16.35 10.60
CA PRO A 45 1.48 15.30 11.63
C PRO A 45 1.07 15.80 13.03
N ALA A 46 1.48 17.00 13.42
CA ALA A 46 1.10 17.57 14.71
C ALA A 46 -0.42 17.81 14.83
N LEU A 47 -1.08 18.19 13.72
CA LEU A 47 -2.53 18.35 13.70
C LEU A 47 -3.24 16.99 13.72
N VAL A 48 -2.72 15.99 13.01
CA VAL A 48 -3.20 14.59 13.08
C VAL A 48 -3.16 14.09 14.52
N GLN A 49 -2.00 14.19 15.19
CA GLN A 49 -1.84 13.78 16.59
C GLN A 49 -2.84 14.48 17.50
N LYS A 50 -3.01 15.79 17.35
CA LYS A 50 -3.96 16.58 18.13
C LYS A 50 -5.40 16.10 17.94
N LEU A 51 -5.82 15.89 16.69
CA LEU A 51 -7.20 15.52 16.36
C LEU A 51 -7.54 14.11 16.86
N VAL A 52 -6.64 13.12 16.64
CA VAL A 52 -6.85 11.75 17.15
C VAL A 52 -6.83 11.71 18.69
N ALA A 53 -6.00 12.52 19.35
CA ALA A 53 -6.00 12.66 20.80
C ALA A 53 -7.29 13.29 21.35
N GLN A 54 -7.99 14.09 20.54
CA GLN A 54 -9.32 14.66 20.85
C GLN A 54 -10.46 13.68 20.58
N GLY A 55 -10.16 12.47 20.11
CA GLY A 55 -11.15 11.41 19.86
C GLY A 55 -11.74 11.43 18.44
N VAL A 56 -11.13 12.14 17.49
CA VAL A 56 -11.49 12.00 16.08
C VAL A 56 -11.08 10.61 15.62
N ASP A 57 -12.01 9.90 14.98
CA ASP A 57 -11.79 8.54 14.50
C ASP A 57 -10.64 8.50 13.49
N PRO A 58 -9.56 7.71 13.73
CA PRO A 58 -8.46 7.58 12.78
C PRO A 58 -8.81 6.73 11.54
N ASN A 59 -9.92 6.00 11.58
CA ASN A 59 -10.36 5.08 10.53
C ASN A 59 -11.18 5.76 9.43
N LEU A 60 -10.97 7.04 9.22
CA LEU A 60 -11.63 7.76 8.13
C LEU A 60 -10.99 7.42 6.78
N ASP A 61 -11.80 7.59 5.75
CA ASP A 61 -11.34 7.52 4.37
C ASP A 61 -11.14 8.93 3.80
N THR A 62 -10.27 9.03 2.80
CA THR A 62 -10.19 10.17 1.89
C THR A 62 -11.52 10.34 1.14
N ARG A 63 -11.64 11.37 0.32
CA ARG A 63 -12.88 11.60 -0.45
C ARG A 63 -13.14 10.56 -1.53
N ASP A 64 -12.09 9.88 -1.98
CA ASP A 64 -12.15 8.78 -2.97
C ASP A 64 -12.29 7.38 -2.34
N GLY A 65 -12.45 7.32 -1.01
CA GLY A 65 -12.70 6.07 -0.28
C GLY A 65 -11.45 5.28 0.07
N THR A 66 -10.26 5.89 -0.01
CA THR A 66 -9.01 5.27 0.44
C THR A 66 -8.83 5.51 1.94
N PRO A 67 -8.51 4.50 2.78
CA PRO A 67 -8.20 4.72 4.19
C PRO A 67 -7.06 5.74 4.36
N LEU A 68 -7.19 6.68 5.31
CA LEU A 68 -6.22 7.76 5.49
C LEU A 68 -4.78 7.26 5.73
N LEU A 69 -4.63 6.14 6.45
CA LEU A 69 -3.30 5.55 6.65
C LEU A 69 -2.70 5.01 5.35
N VAL A 70 -3.51 4.32 4.53
CA VAL A 70 -3.06 3.79 3.23
C VAL A 70 -2.65 4.92 2.30
N ASP A 71 -3.42 6.01 2.28
CA ASP A 71 -3.14 7.22 1.50
C ASP A 71 -1.82 7.90 1.96
N ALA A 72 -1.66 8.11 3.26
CA ALA A 72 -0.43 8.68 3.82
C ALA A 72 0.82 7.84 3.49
N LEU A 73 0.70 6.50 3.53
CA LEU A 73 1.80 5.59 3.16
C LEU A 73 2.09 5.62 1.67
N LYS A 74 1.06 5.66 0.83
CA LYS A 74 1.18 5.79 -0.63
C LYS A 74 1.97 7.04 -1.01
N ASP A 75 1.68 8.16 -0.37
CA ASP A 75 2.32 9.45 -0.62
C ASP A 75 3.65 9.64 0.11
N LYS A 76 4.11 8.62 0.85
CA LYS A 76 5.32 8.65 1.70
C LYS A 76 5.31 9.77 2.75
N ASN A 77 4.14 10.13 3.24
CA ASN A 77 3.96 11.06 4.36
C ASN A 77 4.26 10.34 5.68
N ILE A 78 5.55 10.04 5.93
CA ILE A 78 6.00 9.14 7.00
C ILE A 78 5.54 9.61 8.37
N ASP A 79 5.71 10.90 8.68
CA ASP A 79 5.36 11.45 10.00
C ASP A 79 3.84 11.40 10.25
N VAL A 80 3.04 11.63 9.22
CA VAL A 80 1.57 11.50 9.28
C VAL A 80 1.16 10.04 9.43
N ALA A 81 1.77 9.14 8.66
CA ALA A 81 1.51 7.71 8.77
C ALA A 81 1.85 7.19 10.18
N GLU A 82 2.99 7.59 10.75
CA GLU A 82 3.37 7.25 12.12
C GLU A 82 2.38 7.81 13.15
N ALA A 83 1.93 9.06 12.98
CA ALA A 83 0.92 9.67 13.84
C ALA A 83 -0.41 8.91 13.83
N LEU A 84 -0.84 8.43 12.65
CA LEU A 84 -2.03 7.59 12.50
C LEU A 84 -1.82 6.19 13.09
N ILE A 85 -0.68 5.53 12.82
CA ILE A 85 -0.34 4.19 13.37
C ILE A 85 -0.41 4.19 14.89
N ARG A 86 0.03 5.28 15.54
CA ARG A 86 0.00 5.42 16.99
C ARG A 86 -1.37 5.82 17.55
N ALA A 87 -2.36 6.08 16.69
CA ALA A 87 -3.69 6.45 17.13
C ALA A 87 -4.42 5.24 17.74
N LYS A 88 -5.08 5.47 18.88
CA LYS A 88 -5.87 4.42 19.54
C LYS A 88 -7.06 4.01 18.67
N GLY A 89 -7.25 2.72 18.50
CA GLY A 89 -8.40 2.15 17.78
C GLY A 89 -8.26 2.18 16.26
N LEU A 90 -7.04 2.39 15.74
CA LEU A 90 -6.79 2.24 14.31
C LEU A 90 -6.97 0.77 13.88
N ASP A 91 -7.67 0.58 12.78
CA ASP A 91 -7.87 -0.71 12.12
C ASP A 91 -6.87 -0.83 10.95
N PHE A 92 -5.85 -1.68 11.13
CA PHE A 92 -4.81 -1.93 10.15
C PHE A 92 -5.26 -2.78 8.95
N GLU A 93 -6.39 -3.48 9.07
CA GLU A 93 -6.91 -4.35 8.01
C GLU A 93 -7.75 -3.59 6.97
N ARG A 94 -8.08 -2.34 7.23
CA ARG A 94 -8.75 -1.50 6.24
C ARG A 94 -7.90 -1.38 4.99
N ALA A 95 -8.54 -1.61 3.84
CA ALA A 95 -7.89 -1.64 2.55
C ALA A 95 -8.58 -0.66 1.57
N ASN A 96 -7.84 -0.22 0.57
CA ASN A 96 -8.38 0.55 -0.54
C ASN A 96 -9.18 -0.37 -1.51
N ALA A 97 -9.71 0.20 -2.59
CA ALA A 97 -10.48 -0.52 -3.60
C ALA A 97 -9.70 -1.66 -4.29
N ALA A 98 -8.37 -1.62 -4.28
CA ALA A 98 -7.51 -2.68 -4.81
C ALA A 98 -7.24 -3.79 -3.77
N GLY A 99 -7.76 -3.66 -2.54
CA GLY A 99 -7.52 -4.61 -1.45
C GLY A 99 -6.18 -4.41 -0.74
N GLU A 100 -5.53 -3.28 -0.95
CA GLU A 100 -4.22 -2.95 -0.35
C GLU A 100 -4.40 -2.31 1.02
N ASN A 101 -3.85 -2.94 2.06
CA ASN A 101 -3.84 -2.41 3.43
C ASN A 101 -2.54 -1.64 3.73
N ALA A 102 -2.45 -1.13 4.96
CA ALA A 102 -1.31 -0.33 5.41
C ALA A 102 0.02 -1.08 5.36
N LEU A 103 0.06 -2.36 5.79
CA LEU A 103 1.29 -3.15 5.79
C LEU A 103 1.81 -3.39 4.36
N MET A 104 0.91 -3.69 3.42
CA MET A 104 1.26 -3.85 2.01
C MET A 104 1.82 -2.56 1.42
N MET A 105 1.20 -1.41 1.72
CA MET A 105 1.65 -0.13 1.19
C MET A 105 2.99 0.30 1.79
N ALA A 106 3.21 0.09 3.09
CA ALA A 106 4.50 0.34 3.72
C ALA A 106 5.61 -0.56 3.14
N ALA A 107 5.29 -1.83 2.88
CA ALA A 107 6.20 -2.77 2.23
C ALA A 107 6.52 -2.37 0.79
N TYR A 108 5.52 -1.93 0.02
CA TYR A 108 5.69 -1.43 -1.35
C TYR A 108 6.59 -0.19 -1.41
N GLN A 109 6.45 0.72 -0.44
CA GLN A 109 7.21 1.96 -0.37
C GLN A 109 8.61 1.82 0.24
N GLY A 110 8.98 0.63 0.76
CA GLY A 110 10.27 0.40 1.38
C GLY A 110 10.40 0.97 2.80
N LEU A 111 9.29 1.19 3.50
CA LEU A 111 9.24 1.87 4.80
C LEU A 111 9.46 0.86 5.96
N LEU A 112 10.62 0.20 6.00
CA LEU A 112 10.96 -0.81 7.02
C LEU A 112 10.67 -0.35 8.47
N PRO A 113 10.97 0.89 8.90
CA PRO A 113 10.65 1.32 10.26
C PRO A 113 9.15 1.25 10.58
N LEU A 114 8.27 1.60 9.63
CA LEU A 114 6.82 1.53 9.81
C LEU A 114 6.31 0.08 9.73
N VAL A 115 6.90 -0.75 8.86
CA VAL A 115 6.62 -2.20 8.82
C VAL A 115 6.92 -2.82 10.19
N ARG A 116 8.10 -2.55 10.77
CA ARG A 116 8.46 -3.01 12.11
C ARG A 116 7.50 -2.49 13.18
N LEU A 117 7.19 -1.20 13.15
CA LEU A 117 6.26 -0.60 14.11
C LEU A 117 4.89 -1.30 14.09
N MET A 118 4.34 -1.57 12.90
CA MET A 118 3.05 -2.26 12.76
C MET A 118 3.12 -3.70 13.26
N VAL A 119 4.15 -4.46 12.88
CA VAL A 119 4.25 -5.88 13.22
C VAL A 119 4.67 -6.08 14.69
N GLU A 120 5.72 -5.39 15.18
CA GLU A 120 6.29 -5.62 16.52
C GLU A 120 5.46 -4.97 17.62
N THR A 121 4.81 -3.83 17.38
CA THR A 121 4.10 -3.08 18.42
C THR A 121 2.60 -3.31 18.38
N TYR A 122 2.02 -3.47 17.20
CA TYR A 122 0.57 -3.58 17.02
C TYR A 122 0.13 -4.97 16.57
N ASP A 123 1.06 -5.92 16.45
CA ASP A 123 0.79 -7.33 16.12
C ASP A 123 -0.02 -7.48 14.82
N VAL A 124 0.29 -6.62 13.83
CA VAL A 124 -0.39 -6.65 12.53
C VAL A 124 -0.04 -7.93 11.80
N GLU A 125 -1.07 -8.65 11.33
CA GLU A 125 -0.92 -9.93 10.64
C GLU A 125 -0.08 -9.79 9.36
N VAL A 126 1.01 -10.54 9.28
CA VAL A 126 1.94 -10.53 8.13
C VAL A 126 1.34 -11.26 6.93
N ASN A 127 0.58 -12.32 7.21
CA ASN A 127 -0.03 -13.16 6.17
C ASN A 127 -1.46 -12.74 5.89
N LYS A 128 -1.76 -12.47 4.64
CA LYS A 128 -3.10 -12.16 4.17
C LYS A 128 -3.45 -13.03 2.97
N THR A 129 -4.70 -13.44 2.89
CA THR A 129 -5.21 -14.16 1.71
C THR A 129 -5.15 -13.26 0.49
N GLY A 130 -4.60 -13.75 -0.59
CA GLY A 130 -4.41 -13.00 -1.82
C GLY A 130 -3.08 -12.23 -1.84
N TRP A 131 -3.11 -10.98 -2.24
CA TRP A 131 -1.92 -10.13 -2.20
C TRP A 131 -1.44 -9.92 -0.77
N SER A 132 -0.14 -10.04 -0.52
CA SER A 132 0.46 -9.87 0.81
C SER A 132 1.59 -8.84 0.77
N ALA A 133 2.01 -8.34 1.94
CA ALA A 133 3.14 -7.42 2.06
C ALA A 133 4.42 -7.95 1.41
N LEU A 134 4.63 -9.30 1.44
CA LEU A 134 5.79 -9.93 0.81
C LEU A 134 5.77 -9.78 -0.73
N HIS A 135 4.61 -9.88 -1.38
CA HIS A 135 4.50 -9.61 -2.82
C HIS A 135 4.93 -8.19 -3.16
N TYR A 136 4.47 -7.21 -2.38
CA TYR A 136 4.74 -5.79 -2.62
C TYR A 136 6.21 -5.44 -2.36
N ALA A 137 6.81 -5.95 -1.28
CA ALA A 137 8.23 -5.79 -1.01
C ALA A 137 9.09 -6.40 -2.11
N ALA A 138 8.72 -7.62 -2.56
CA ALA A 138 9.43 -8.34 -3.61
C ALA A 138 9.38 -7.63 -4.96
N THR A 139 8.23 -7.03 -5.32
CA THR A 139 8.07 -6.28 -6.58
C THR A 139 9.08 -5.14 -6.71
N ASN A 140 9.33 -4.44 -5.62
CA ASN A 140 10.18 -3.24 -5.61
C ASN A 140 11.63 -3.49 -5.11
N GLY A 141 11.99 -4.73 -4.82
CA GLY A 141 13.36 -5.06 -4.43
C GLY A 141 13.74 -4.61 -3.02
N HIS A 142 12.78 -4.55 -2.12
CA HIS A 142 13.03 -4.15 -0.73
C HIS A 142 13.54 -5.33 0.10
N ASP A 143 14.76 -5.81 -0.20
CA ASP A 143 15.36 -7.01 0.36
C ASP A 143 15.31 -7.06 1.90
N ALA A 144 15.55 -5.91 2.57
CA ALA A 144 15.49 -5.83 4.02
C ALA A 144 14.06 -6.07 4.57
N ILE A 145 13.02 -5.65 3.84
CA ILE A 145 11.62 -5.92 4.22
C ILE A 145 11.26 -7.35 3.87
N VAL A 146 11.69 -7.87 2.72
CA VAL A 146 11.51 -9.27 2.34
C VAL A 146 12.08 -10.18 3.44
N GLN A 147 13.34 -9.97 3.84
CA GLN A 147 13.96 -10.77 4.90
C GLN A 147 13.20 -10.63 6.22
N TYR A 148 12.86 -9.39 6.60
CA TYR A 148 12.11 -9.13 7.84
C TYR A 148 10.76 -9.87 7.86
N LEU A 149 9.99 -9.80 6.77
CA LEU A 149 8.68 -10.47 6.69
C LEU A 149 8.83 -11.99 6.73
N LEU A 150 9.84 -12.56 6.07
CA LEU A 150 10.15 -13.99 6.14
C LEU A 150 10.54 -14.42 7.56
N ASP A 151 11.33 -13.61 8.27
CA ASP A 151 11.72 -13.86 9.68
C ASP A 151 10.51 -13.81 10.63
N HIS A 152 9.44 -13.09 10.24
CA HIS A 152 8.19 -12.98 10.99
C HIS A 152 7.07 -13.88 10.44
N GLY A 153 7.43 -14.93 9.69
CA GLY A 153 6.51 -15.98 9.30
C GLY A 153 5.72 -15.71 8.02
N ALA A 154 6.14 -14.75 7.17
CA ALA A 154 5.52 -14.59 5.86
C ALA A 154 5.66 -15.87 5.04
N TYR A 155 4.56 -16.30 4.40
CA TYR A 155 4.58 -17.44 3.50
C TYR A 155 5.36 -17.08 2.23
N ILE A 156 6.54 -17.73 2.07
CA ILE A 156 7.46 -17.44 0.97
C ILE A 156 6.83 -17.67 -0.41
N ASP A 157 5.97 -18.68 -0.52
CA ASP A 157 5.23 -19.05 -1.72
C ASP A 157 3.75 -18.65 -1.63
N ALA A 158 3.44 -17.54 -0.93
CA ALA A 158 2.09 -17.01 -0.88
C ALA A 158 1.55 -16.82 -2.31
N GLU A 159 0.30 -17.25 -2.53
CA GLU A 159 -0.36 -17.10 -3.83
C GLU A 159 -1.31 -15.88 -3.80
N SER A 160 -1.12 -14.96 -4.74
CA SER A 160 -2.09 -13.91 -5.04
C SER A 160 -3.38 -14.48 -5.66
N PRO A 161 -4.45 -13.71 -5.87
CA PRO A 161 -5.70 -14.22 -6.44
C PRO A 161 -5.53 -14.93 -7.79
N ASN A 162 -4.52 -14.57 -8.58
CA ASN A 162 -4.20 -15.22 -9.86
C ASN A 162 -3.07 -16.26 -9.75
N GLY A 163 -2.67 -16.64 -8.53
CA GLY A 163 -1.62 -17.62 -8.28
C GLY A 163 -0.19 -17.11 -8.50
N THR A 164 0.00 -15.78 -8.59
CA THR A 164 1.34 -15.19 -8.69
C THR A 164 2.02 -15.21 -7.34
N THR A 165 3.30 -15.65 -7.28
CA THR A 165 4.09 -15.72 -6.04
C THR A 165 4.99 -14.49 -5.86
N PRO A 166 5.53 -14.22 -4.63
CA PRO A 166 6.50 -13.16 -4.42
C PRO A 166 7.74 -13.28 -5.32
N LEU A 167 8.20 -14.52 -5.59
CA LEU A 167 9.31 -14.76 -6.51
C LEU A 167 8.99 -14.32 -7.95
N MET A 168 7.77 -14.59 -8.43
CA MET A 168 7.31 -14.11 -9.74
C MET A 168 7.22 -12.58 -9.77
N MET A 169 6.79 -11.96 -8.66
CA MET A 169 6.70 -10.50 -8.55
C MET A 169 8.09 -9.84 -8.54
N ALA A 170 9.05 -10.39 -7.79
CA ALA A 170 10.45 -9.93 -7.84
C ALA A 170 11.03 -10.04 -9.26
N THR A 171 10.73 -11.12 -9.94
CA THR A 171 11.15 -11.37 -11.33
C THR A 171 10.54 -10.35 -12.29
N MET A 172 9.24 -10.09 -12.20
CA MET A 172 8.56 -9.09 -13.00
C MET A 172 9.16 -7.68 -12.78
N GLY A 173 9.47 -7.35 -11.52
CA GLY A 173 10.12 -6.08 -11.14
C GLY A 173 11.60 -5.97 -11.55
N GLY A 174 12.23 -7.04 -12.06
CA GLY A 174 13.65 -7.05 -12.41
C GLY A 174 14.59 -7.05 -11.20
N GLN A 175 14.11 -7.49 -10.03
CA GLN A 175 14.83 -7.38 -8.75
C GLN A 175 15.77 -8.59 -8.53
N ILE A 176 16.95 -8.55 -9.16
CA ILE A 176 17.90 -9.69 -9.17
C ILE A 176 18.28 -10.13 -7.75
N THR A 177 18.54 -9.18 -6.85
CA THR A 177 18.93 -9.48 -5.46
C THR A 177 17.80 -10.15 -4.69
N THR A 178 16.58 -9.65 -4.86
CA THR A 178 15.38 -10.22 -4.25
C THR A 178 15.04 -11.61 -4.81
N VAL A 179 15.22 -11.82 -6.12
CA VAL A 179 15.06 -13.15 -6.73
C VAL A 179 16.04 -14.14 -6.10
N LYS A 180 17.32 -13.76 -5.97
CA LYS A 180 18.33 -14.59 -5.32
C LYS A 180 17.97 -14.86 -3.85
N LEU A 181 17.62 -13.81 -3.11
CA LEU A 181 17.22 -13.92 -1.70
C LEU A 181 16.06 -14.91 -1.53
N LEU A 182 14.97 -14.76 -2.28
CA LEU A 182 13.81 -15.64 -2.19
C LEU A 182 14.16 -17.09 -2.55
N LEU A 183 14.99 -17.31 -3.58
CA LEU A 183 15.45 -18.66 -3.96
C LEU A 183 16.35 -19.29 -2.91
N ASP A 184 17.17 -18.51 -2.22
CA ASP A 184 18.08 -18.99 -1.19
C ASP A 184 17.34 -19.24 0.14
N GLU A 185 16.22 -18.55 0.37
CA GLU A 185 15.26 -18.81 1.45
C GLU A 185 14.29 -19.95 1.13
N GLY A 186 14.37 -20.56 -0.06
CA GLY A 186 13.64 -21.79 -0.41
C GLY A 186 12.35 -21.58 -1.19
N ALA A 187 12.15 -20.44 -1.87
CA ALA A 187 11.00 -20.24 -2.75
C ALA A 187 10.98 -21.30 -3.88
N ASP A 188 9.80 -21.85 -4.16
CA ASP A 188 9.63 -22.85 -5.22
C ASP A 188 9.52 -22.19 -6.59
N MET A 189 10.58 -22.33 -7.38
CA MET A 189 10.65 -21.79 -8.75
C MET A 189 9.78 -22.55 -9.77
N ASN A 190 9.14 -23.65 -9.38
CA ASN A 190 8.33 -24.48 -10.28
C ASN A 190 6.83 -24.21 -10.16
N LEU A 191 6.42 -23.40 -9.18
CA LEU A 191 5.02 -23.00 -9.04
C LEU A 191 4.54 -22.28 -10.29
N ARG A 192 3.28 -22.50 -10.63
CA ARG A 192 2.65 -21.92 -11.82
C ARG A 192 1.40 -21.15 -11.42
N ASN A 193 1.30 -19.93 -11.95
CA ASN A 193 0.09 -19.12 -11.78
C ASN A 193 -1.09 -19.69 -12.61
N GLN A 194 -2.26 -19.05 -12.52
CA GLN A 194 -3.46 -19.46 -13.27
C GLN A 194 -3.28 -19.42 -14.79
N GLN A 195 -2.34 -18.60 -15.31
CA GLN A 195 -1.94 -18.58 -16.73
C GLN A 195 -0.94 -19.67 -17.07
N LYS A 196 -0.67 -20.61 -16.15
CA LYS A 196 0.31 -21.71 -16.27
C LYS A 196 1.75 -21.26 -16.48
N MET A 197 2.08 -20.02 -16.15
CA MET A 197 3.43 -19.46 -16.21
C MET A 197 4.18 -19.75 -14.92
N ASP A 198 5.41 -20.26 -15.03
CA ASP A 198 6.36 -20.32 -13.94
C ASP A 198 7.24 -19.04 -13.90
N VAL A 199 8.18 -18.97 -12.96
CA VAL A 199 9.04 -17.81 -12.79
C VAL A 199 9.93 -17.53 -14.02
N ILE A 200 10.35 -18.57 -14.78
CA ILE A 200 11.14 -18.39 -16.01
C ILE A 200 10.26 -17.81 -17.12
N ASP A 201 9.01 -18.28 -17.22
CA ASP A 201 8.03 -17.71 -18.15
C ASP A 201 7.78 -16.23 -17.84
N PHE A 202 7.71 -15.86 -16.54
CA PHE A 202 7.63 -14.46 -16.10
C PHE A 202 8.85 -13.65 -16.54
N ALA A 203 10.07 -14.17 -16.31
CA ALA A 203 11.29 -13.49 -16.71
C ALA A 203 11.30 -13.19 -18.21
N LYS A 204 10.94 -14.16 -19.03
CA LYS A 204 10.85 -13.99 -20.49
C LYS A 204 9.76 -13.00 -20.91
N ARG A 205 8.58 -13.09 -20.30
CA ARG A 205 7.44 -12.21 -20.60
C ARG A 205 7.74 -10.74 -20.30
N TYR A 206 8.47 -10.48 -19.23
CA TYR A 206 8.79 -9.12 -18.78
C TYR A 206 10.20 -8.66 -19.20
N HIS A 207 10.82 -9.37 -20.16
CA HIS A 207 12.13 -9.05 -20.75
C HIS A 207 13.26 -8.95 -19.72
N GLN A 208 13.20 -9.82 -18.70
CA GLN A 208 14.22 -9.93 -17.66
C GLN A 208 15.23 -11.03 -18.05
N ASP A 209 16.01 -10.79 -19.10
CA ASP A 209 16.87 -11.82 -19.75
C ASP A 209 17.96 -12.34 -18.81
N GLU A 210 18.54 -11.47 -17.98
CA GLU A 210 19.56 -11.87 -17.00
C GLU A 210 18.97 -12.79 -15.92
N ILE A 211 17.78 -12.46 -15.42
CA ILE A 211 17.05 -13.28 -14.44
C ILE A 211 16.67 -14.61 -15.09
N ALA A 212 16.16 -14.60 -16.33
CA ALA A 212 15.80 -15.82 -17.05
C ALA A 212 16.99 -16.77 -17.18
N ALA A 213 18.15 -16.26 -17.62
CA ALA A 213 19.37 -17.05 -17.74
C ALA A 213 19.85 -17.62 -16.40
N GLY A 214 19.78 -16.82 -15.34
CA GLY A 214 20.11 -17.24 -13.98
C GLY A 214 19.20 -18.37 -13.46
N LEU A 215 17.88 -18.22 -13.64
CA LEU A 215 16.89 -19.23 -13.27
C LEU A 215 17.04 -20.53 -14.06
N GLU A 216 17.28 -20.46 -15.37
CA GLU A 216 17.53 -21.63 -16.21
C GLU A 216 18.83 -22.37 -15.78
N SER A 217 19.86 -21.62 -15.44
CA SER A 217 21.11 -22.18 -14.88
C SER A 217 20.87 -22.91 -13.56
N ARG A 218 20.11 -22.26 -12.62
CA ARG A 218 19.74 -22.89 -11.35
C ARG A 218 18.90 -24.15 -11.56
N ARG A 219 17.93 -24.13 -12.45
CA ARG A 219 17.08 -25.30 -12.80
C ARG A 219 17.91 -26.46 -13.30
N ARG A 220 18.91 -26.20 -14.19
CA ARG A 220 19.82 -27.25 -14.68
C ARG A 220 20.65 -27.86 -13.57
N LYS A 221 21.22 -27.04 -12.69
CA LYS A 221 21.99 -27.52 -11.54
C LYS A 221 21.17 -28.38 -10.58
N LEU A 222 19.91 -28.00 -10.32
CA LEU A 222 19.00 -28.78 -9.48
C LEU A 222 18.57 -30.10 -10.12
N ALA A 223 18.65 -30.25 -11.43
CA ALA A 223 18.35 -31.48 -12.15
C ALA A 223 19.55 -32.46 -12.21
N GLU A 224 20.74 -32.04 -11.79
CA GLU A 224 21.92 -32.91 -11.77
C GLU A 224 21.80 -33.98 -10.67
N PRO A 225 22.25 -35.22 -10.93
CA PRO A 225 22.23 -36.29 -9.92
C PRO A 225 23.10 -35.91 -8.72
N GLY A 226 22.49 -35.86 -7.54
CA GLY A 226 23.17 -35.51 -6.28
C GLY A 226 22.98 -34.04 -5.86
N ALA A 227 22.25 -33.25 -6.61
CA ALA A 227 21.86 -31.91 -6.17
C ALA A 227 21.03 -31.96 -4.87
N GLN A 228 21.45 -31.25 -3.86
CA GLN A 228 20.66 -31.12 -2.65
C GLN A 228 19.59 -30.03 -2.86
N PRO A 229 18.29 -30.35 -2.63
CA PRO A 229 17.26 -29.31 -2.63
C PRO A 229 17.54 -28.33 -1.47
N VAL A 230 17.38 -27.03 -1.74
CA VAL A 230 17.39 -26.02 -0.69
C VAL A 230 16.21 -26.34 0.24
N PRO A 231 16.40 -26.58 1.53
CA PRO A 231 15.28 -26.87 2.43
C PRO A 231 14.32 -25.67 2.43
N ALA A 232 13.07 -25.90 2.13
CA ALA A 232 12.04 -24.88 2.23
C ALA A 232 11.99 -24.38 3.70
N ARG A 233 12.14 -23.07 3.88
CA ARG A 233 12.19 -22.47 5.23
C ARG A 233 10.84 -22.55 5.94
N GLN A 234 9.74 -22.67 5.21
CA GLN A 234 8.39 -22.75 5.78
C GLN A 234 7.47 -23.68 4.99
N PRO A 235 6.49 -24.31 5.67
CA PRO A 235 5.45 -25.05 4.97
C PRO A 235 4.66 -24.11 4.05
N ALA A 236 4.19 -24.65 2.93
CA ALA A 236 3.24 -23.93 2.06
C ALA A 236 2.07 -23.42 2.90
N ALA A 237 1.50 -22.25 2.51
CA ALA A 237 0.33 -21.69 3.15
C ALA A 237 -0.74 -22.79 3.36
N PRO A 238 -1.40 -22.85 4.54
CA PRO A 238 -2.44 -23.83 4.79
C PRO A 238 -3.47 -23.85 3.65
N ALA A 239 -3.93 -25.03 3.26
CA ALA A 239 -4.87 -25.20 2.14
C ALA A 239 -6.15 -24.32 2.23
N GLY A 240 -6.49 -23.83 3.43
CA GLY A 240 -7.59 -22.87 3.66
C GLY A 240 -7.23 -21.41 3.34
N MET A 241 -5.96 -21.07 3.13
CA MET A 241 -5.52 -19.74 2.67
C MET A 241 -5.32 -19.65 1.15
N ARG A 242 -5.50 -20.76 0.44
CA ARG A 242 -5.60 -20.69 -1.02
C ARG A 242 -6.94 -20.05 -1.34
N PRO A 243 -6.97 -18.90 -2.04
CA PRO A 243 -8.25 -18.32 -2.43
C PRO A 243 -9.01 -19.37 -3.26
N ALA A 244 -10.23 -19.71 -2.83
CA ALA A 244 -11.17 -20.36 -3.73
C ALA A 244 -11.27 -19.42 -4.94
N ALA A 245 -10.89 -19.92 -6.12
CA ALA A 245 -10.77 -19.11 -7.32
C ALA A 245 -12.05 -18.27 -7.54
N PRO A 246 -12.06 -16.97 -7.20
CA PRO A 246 -13.02 -16.09 -7.79
C PRO A 246 -12.54 -15.84 -9.22
N VAL A 247 -13.44 -15.91 -10.16
CA VAL A 247 -13.26 -15.28 -11.47
C VAL A 247 -13.16 -13.77 -11.18
N VAL A 248 -11.97 -13.32 -10.85
CA VAL A 248 -11.70 -11.90 -10.67
C VAL A 248 -11.33 -11.36 -12.04
N PRO A 249 -12.01 -10.30 -12.52
CA PRO A 249 -11.51 -9.59 -13.68
C PRO A 249 -10.06 -9.21 -13.39
N ASP A 250 -9.23 -9.26 -14.43
CA ASP A 250 -7.79 -8.98 -14.42
C ASP A 250 -7.50 -7.76 -13.52
N VAL A 251 -7.21 -8.00 -12.23
CA VAL A 251 -6.73 -6.94 -11.35
C VAL A 251 -5.31 -6.69 -11.83
N PRO A 252 -5.02 -5.53 -12.40
CA PRO A 252 -3.69 -5.23 -12.89
C PRO A 252 -2.71 -5.46 -11.73
N ALA A 253 -1.61 -6.18 -12.03
CA ALA A 253 -0.48 -6.27 -11.13
C ALA A 253 -0.15 -4.85 -10.62
N PRO A 254 0.28 -4.68 -9.35
CA PRO A 254 0.66 -3.37 -8.87
C PRO A 254 1.58 -2.70 -9.90
N MET A 255 1.26 -1.46 -10.26
CA MET A 255 1.96 -0.70 -11.29
C MET A 255 3.47 -0.83 -11.09
N PRO A 256 4.28 -1.11 -12.12
CA PRO A 256 5.72 -1.03 -11.99
C PRO A 256 6.08 0.37 -11.48
N ALA A 257 7.02 0.44 -10.53
CA ALA A 257 7.49 1.69 -9.95
C ALA A 257 7.81 2.70 -11.08
N PRO A 258 7.47 3.99 -10.92
CA PRO A 258 7.90 5.01 -11.85
C PRO A 258 9.43 4.95 -11.96
N ARG A 259 9.96 4.80 -13.17
CA ARG A 259 11.39 4.86 -13.42
C ARG A 259 11.92 6.15 -12.79
N ALA A 260 13.00 6.03 -12.00
CA ALA A 260 13.66 7.18 -11.42
C ALA A 260 13.98 8.22 -12.53
N PRO A 261 13.74 9.52 -12.30
CA PRO A 261 14.14 10.56 -13.24
C PRO A 261 15.67 10.67 -13.22
N GLY A 262 16.35 10.16 -14.24
CA GLY A 262 17.80 10.30 -14.34
C GLY A 262 18.47 9.29 -15.25
N SER A 263 18.23 9.35 -16.56
CA SER A 263 19.26 9.08 -17.56
C SER A 263 18.81 9.59 -18.93
N ALA A 264 18.56 10.88 -19.03
CA ALA A 264 18.73 11.58 -20.29
C ALA A 264 20.24 11.79 -20.43
N ILE A 265 20.94 10.85 -21.05
CA ILE A 265 22.26 11.12 -21.60
C ILE A 265 22.01 12.04 -22.79
N ASP A 266 22.37 13.31 -22.59
CA ASP A 266 22.59 14.30 -23.64
C ASP A 266 23.48 13.66 -24.74
N ARG A 267 22.89 13.38 -25.89
CA ARG A 267 23.61 13.14 -27.13
C ARG A 267 23.14 14.18 -28.13
N ASP A 268 23.65 15.39 -27.93
CA ASP A 268 23.78 16.35 -29.02
C ASP A 268 24.82 17.41 -28.59
N ALA A 269 26.07 17.10 -28.89
CA ALA A 269 27.14 18.08 -29.03
C ALA A 269 28.17 17.50 -29.99
N THR A 270 27.93 17.66 -31.29
CA THR A 270 28.92 18.05 -32.32
C THR A 270 28.19 18.29 -33.62
#